data_7620ee3c8f9b2710b48fea58eb1586be
#
_entry.id   7620ee3c8f9b2710b48fea58eb1586be
#
_cell.length_a   1.000
_cell.length_b   1.000
_cell.length_c   1.000
_cell.angle_alpha   90.00
_cell.angle_beta   90.00
_cell.angle_gamma   90.00
#
_symmetry.space_group_name_H-M   'P 1'
#
loop_
_entity.id
_entity.type
_entity.pdbx_description
1 polymer ?
#
loop_
_entity_poly.entity_id
_entity_poly.type
_entity_poly.pdbx_seq_one_letter_code
_entity_poly.pdbx_strand_id
1 'polypeptide(L)'
;MFDVKGYELIDLNFGFEASLIVQTFEECVKMNNIQPEPIGIVSIPPITLYMEMLAMIIQREYLTSIIEKKINLKLTPTYCIVRKYFKGSTLSTHRDRDACEISLTYTISGPEWEIHMGDDTVTTKIGNGVIYKGCEMSHGRLKPSSGEVIQVFNHWVISDGARSNSEYDDSKNKQYYIH
;
A
#
# COMPACT_ATOMS: atom_id res chain seq x y z
N MET A 1 -2.09 16.29 -13.52
CA MET A 1 -1.69 15.01 -14.16
C MET A 1 -2.43 13.84 -13.55
N PHE A 2 -2.60 13.79 -12.24
CA PHE A 2 -3.36 12.77 -11.52
C PHE A 2 -4.81 12.56 -12.03
N ASP A 3 -5.56 13.63 -12.26
CA ASP A 3 -6.96 13.54 -12.73
C ASP A 3 -7.11 12.87 -14.10
N VAL A 4 -6.13 13.05 -14.99
CA VAL A 4 -6.18 12.51 -16.36
C VAL A 4 -5.68 11.07 -16.41
N LYS A 5 -4.55 10.78 -15.75
CA LYS A 5 -3.94 9.45 -15.78
C LYS A 5 -4.47 8.49 -14.72
N GLY A 6 -5.07 9.01 -13.64
CA GLY A 6 -5.51 8.23 -12.49
C GLY A 6 -4.37 7.74 -11.59
N TYR A 7 -3.10 8.07 -11.88
CA TYR A 7 -1.95 7.81 -11.04
C TYR A 7 -0.87 8.88 -11.19
N GLU A 8 0.03 8.97 -10.20
CA GLU A 8 1.19 9.86 -10.20
C GLU A 8 2.32 9.30 -9.35
N LEU A 9 3.57 9.47 -9.80
CA LEU A 9 4.76 9.13 -9.02
C LEU A 9 5.03 10.18 -7.94
N ILE A 10 5.55 9.71 -6.82
CA ILE A 10 5.98 10.54 -5.71
C ILE A 10 7.33 10.07 -5.17
N ASP A 11 8.22 11.02 -4.92
CA ASP A 11 9.46 10.76 -4.19
C ASP A 11 9.20 10.88 -2.70
N LEU A 12 9.63 9.87 -1.95
CA LEU A 12 9.47 9.74 -0.51
C LEU A 12 10.85 9.64 0.13
N ASN A 13 11.26 10.66 0.85
CA ASN A 13 12.56 10.70 1.53
C ASN A 13 12.49 10.01 2.92
N PHE A 14 12.05 8.74 2.95
CA PHE A 14 11.86 7.95 4.18
C PHE A 14 12.98 6.93 4.41
N GLY A 15 14.25 7.36 4.41
CA GLY A 15 15.35 6.42 4.61
C GLY A 15 15.37 5.77 6.00
N PHE A 16 15.29 6.57 7.05
CA PHE A 16 15.28 6.08 8.44
C PHE A 16 13.95 5.44 8.81
N GLU A 17 12.84 6.08 8.49
CA GLU A 17 11.48 5.61 8.78
C GLU A 17 11.19 4.28 8.07
N ALA A 18 11.63 4.12 6.82
CA ALA A 18 11.50 2.87 6.10
C ALA A 18 12.23 1.72 6.81
N SER A 19 13.46 1.94 7.28
CA SER A 19 14.22 0.93 8.03
C SER A 19 13.53 0.56 9.33
N LEU A 20 12.94 1.52 10.02
CA LEU A 20 12.23 1.29 11.27
C LEU A 20 10.94 0.50 11.04
N ILE A 21 10.17 0.81 9.98
CA ILE A 21 8.98 0.01 9.62
C ILE A 21 9.39 -1.43 9.29
N VAL A 22 10.49 -1.65 8.56
CA VAL A 22 10.97 -3.00 8.26
C VAL A 22 11.28 -3.76 9.55
N GLN A 23 12.03 -3.13 10.47
CA GLN A 23 12.39 -3.75 11.74
C GLN A 23 11.14 -4.09 12.58
N THR A 24 10.23 -3.15 12.76
CA THR A 24 9.00 -3.39 13.56
C THR A 24 8.11 -4.45 12.90
N PHE A 25 8.02 -4.46 11.57
CA PHE A 25 7.30 -5.50 10.83
C PHE A 25 7.89 -6.90 11.10
N GLU A 26 9.19 -7.08 10.94
CA GLU A 26 9.85 -8.39 11.13
C GLU A 26 9.74 -8.86 12.59
N GLU A 27 9.88 -7.96 13.56
CA GLU A 27 9.69 -8.26 14.98
C GLU A 27 8.25 -8.67 15.28
N CYS A 28 7.25 -7.94 14.80
CA CYS A 28 5.84 -8.27 14.95
C CYS A 28 5.50 -9.63 14.33
N VAL A 29 5.97 -9.90 13.12
CA VAL A 29 5.77 -11.19 12.46
C VAL A 29 6.33 -12.33 13.30
N LYS A 30 7.54 -12.18 13.82
CA LYS A 30 8.22 -13.18 14.65
C LYS A 30 7.52 -13.40 15.98
N MET A 31 7.25 -12.30 16.70
CA MET A 31 6.67 -12.37 18.06
C MET A 31 5.27 -12.95 18.07
N ASN A 32 4.47 -12.65 17.06
CA ASN A 32 3.08 -13.10 16.96
C ASN A 32 2.91 -14.33 16.06
N ASN A 33 4.01 -14.91 15.58
CA ASN A 33 4.00 -16.08 14.67
C ASN A 33 3.04 -15.91 13.48
N ILE A 34 3.08 -14.72 12.84
CA ILE A 34 2.20 -14.37 11.73
C ILE A 34 2.51 -15.28 10.54
N GLN A 35 1.51 -15.97 10.07
CA GLN A 35 1.62 -16.88 8.95
C GLN A 35 1.31 -16.17 7.62
N PRO A 36 1.82 -16.71 6.48
CA PRO A 36 1.42 -16.20 5.17
C PRO A 36 -0.10 -16.24 4.99
N GLU A 37 -0.62 -15.24 4.25
CA GLU A 37 -2.04 -15.21 3.89
C GLU A 37 -2.44 -16.47 3.07
N PRO A 38 -3.73 -16.83 3.03
CA PRO A 38 -4.22 -17.81 2.08
C PRO A 38 -3.91 -17.41 0.62
N ILE A 39 -3.84 -18.39 -0.27
CA ILE A 39 -3.69 -18.13 -1.71
C ILE A 39 -4.84 -17.25 -2.19
N GLY A 40 -4.52 -16.18 -2.89
CA GLY A 40 -5.46 -15.18 -3.39
C GLY A 40 -4.95 -14.57 -4.70
N ILE A 41 -5.05 -13.25 -4.82
CA ILE A 41 -4.57 -12.51 -6.00
C ILE A 41 -3.04 -12.44 -6.11
N VAL A 42 -2.32 -12.76 -5.03
CA VAL A 42 -0.86 -12.90 -5.01
C VAL A 42 -0.52 -14.37 -5.28
N SER A 43 0.38 -14.63 -6.22
CA SER A 43 0.72 -16.00 -6.65
C SER A 43 1.44 -16.83 -5.59
N ILE A 44 2.22 -16.18 -4.72
CA ILE A 44 2.88 -16.80 -3.57
C ILE A 44 2.34 -16.11 -2.33
N PRO A 45 1.70 -16.83 -1.37
CA PRO A 45 1.08 -16.23 -0.20
C PRO A 45 2.02 -15.26 0.54
N PRO A 46 1.68 -13.98 0.63
CA PRO A 46 2.51 -12.98 1.30
C PRO A 46 2.30 -13.02 2.81
N ILE A 47 3.23 -12.39 3.56
CA ILE A 47 3.00 -12.05 4.97
C ILE A 47 2.51 -10.60 5.02
N THR A 48 1.39 -10.36 5.70
CA THR A 48 0.77 -9.03 5.77
C THR A 48 0.46 -8.64 7.21
N LEU A 49 0.83 -7.42 7.60
CA LEU A 49 0.34 -6.76 8.80
C LEU A 49 -0.60 -5.63 8.41
N TYR A 50 -1.80 -5.66 8.96
CA TYR A 50 -2.78 -4.58 8.84
C TYR A 50 -2.60 -3.60 9.98
N MET A 51 -2.74 -2.30 9.68
CA MET A 51 -2.63 -1.23 10.67
C MET A 51 -1.33 -1.29 11.46
N GLU A 52 -0.21 -1.58 10.79
CA GLU A 52 1.11 -1.49 11.41
C GLU A 52 1.27 -0.07 11.99
N MET A 53 1.58 0.02 13.28
CA MET A 53 1.43 1.24 14.06
C MET A 53 2.28 2.40 13.53
N LEU A 54 3.53 2.15 13.18
CA LEU A 54 4.41 3.20 12.66
C LEU A 54 3.98 3.67 11.27
N ALA A 55 3.61 2.73 10.39
CA ALA A 55 3.10 3.06 9.05
C ALA A 55 1.80 3.87 9.15
N MET A 56 0.94 3.57 10.12
CA MET A 56 -0.29 4.30 10.38
C MET A 56 -0.01 5.73 10.89
N ILE A 57 0.94 5.90 11.79
CA ILE A 57 1.35 7.23 12.28
C ILE A 57 1.92 8.05 11.12
N ILE A 58 2.80 7.48 10.32
CA ILE A 58 3.38 8.15 9.15
C ILE A 58 2.28 8.53 8.15
N GLN A 59 1.31 7.66 7.91
CA GLN A 59 0.16 7.97 7.06
C GLN A 59 -0.59 9.22 7.54
N ARG A 60 -0.97 9.24 8.81
CA ARG A 60 -1.83 10.28 9.39
C ARG A 60 -1.09 11.61 9.56
N GLU A 61 0.11 11.58 10.10
CA GLU A 61 0.85 12.79 10.50
C GLU A 61 1.64 13.42 9.35
N TYR A 62 2.05 12.63 8.36
CA TYR A 62 2.92 13.13 7.29
C TYR A 62 2.32 12.94 5.90
N LEU A 63 2.00 11.71 5.51
CA LEU A 63 1.65 11.40 4.13
C LEU A 63 0.34 12.06 3.71
N THR A 64 -0.68 12.07 4.56
CA THR A 64 -1.99 12.64 4.20
C THR A 64 -1.84 14.07 3.68
N SER A 65 -1.14 14.95 4.40
CA SER A 65 -0.97 16.35 3.98
C SER A 65 -0.16 16.51 2.70
N ILE A 66 0.83 15.65 2.48
CA ILE A 66 1.67 15.65 1.26
C ILE A 66 0.84 15.20 0.06
N ILE A 67 0.08 14.11 0.22
CA ILE A 67 -0.76 13.58 -0.85
C ILE A 67 -1.89 14.56 -1.20
N GLU A 68 -2.59 15.12 -0.21
CA GLU A 68 -3.62 16.15 -0.42
C GLU A 68 -3.12 17.31 -1.28
N LYS A 69 -1.92 17.85 -0.96
CA LYS A 69 -1.31 18.93 -1.72
C LYS A 69 -0.97 18.50 -3.15
N LYS A 70 -0.48 17.28 -3.32
CA LYS A 70 -0.04 16.79 -4.62
C LYS A 70 -1.19 16.55 -5.59
N ILE A 71 -2.30 16.00 -5.10
CA ILE A 71 -3.46 15.65 -5.95
C ILE A 71 -4.60 16.66 -5.84
N ASN A 72 -4.46 17.68 -4.98
CA ASN A 72 -5.45 18.75 -4.73
C ASN A 72 -6.83 18.22 -4.30
N LEU A 73 -6.84 17.24 -3.40
CA LEU A 73 -8.05 16.65 -2.80
C LEU A 73 -7.92 16.63 -1.28
N LYS A 74 -9.04 16.66 -0.56
CA LYS A 74 -9.10 16.41 0.88
C LYS A 74 -9.32 14.93 1.14
N LEU A 75 -8.52 14.36 2.04
CA LEU A 75 -8.43 12.91 2.25
C LEU A 75 -8.68 12.54 3.71
N THR A 76 -9.46 11.50 3.92
CA THR A 76 -9.64 10.83 5.20
C THR A 76 -8.90 9.48 5.17
N PRO A 77 -7.88 9.27 6.03
CA PRO A 77 -7.18 7.99 6.10
C PRO A 77 -8.10 6.86 6.52
N THR A 78 -8.04 5.74 5.82
CA THR A 78 -8.80 4.53 6.16
C THR A 78 -7.91 3.53 6.90
N TYR A 79 -7.07 2.80 6.19
CA TYR A 79 -6.13 1.85 6.80
C TYR A 79 -4.81 1.81 6.01
N CYS A 80 -3.82 1.16 6.63
CA CYS A 80 -2.56 0.84 5.96
C CYS A 80 -2.23 -0.64 6.12
N ILE A 81 -1.41 -1.15 5.23
CA ILE A 81 -0.82 -2.49 5.35
C ILE A 81 0.67 -2.45 5.02
N VAL A 82 1.43 -3.26 5.75
CA VAL A 82 2.81 -3.60 5.41
C VAL A 82 2.82 -5.05 4.95
N ARG A 83 3.35 -5.30 3.76
CA ARG A 83 3.31 -6.62 3.12
C ARG A 83 4.66 -7.04 2.62
N LYS A 84 5.08 -8.25 3.00
CA LYS A 84 6.26 -8.94 2.49
C LYS A 84 5.87 -9.91 1.39
N TYR A 85 6.40 -9.66 0.21
CA TYR A 85 6.34 -10.58 -0.94
C TYR A 85 7.61 -11.40 -1.01
N PHE A 86 7.47 -12.65 -1.40
CA PHE A 86 8.60 -13.55 -1.62
C PHE A 86 9.10 -13.49 -3.07
N LYS A 87 10.35 -13.93 -3.29
CA LYS A 87 10.91 -14.02 -4.64
C LYS A 87 10.00 -14.85 -5.55
N GLY A 88 9.74 -14.33 -6.74
CA GLY A 88 8.86 -14.96 -7.72
C GLY A 88 7.38 -14.59 -7.57
N SER A 89 7.00 -13.81 -6.55
CA SER A 89 5.62 -13.34 -6.39
C SER A 89 5.17 -12.48 -7.57
N THR A 90 3.92 -12.68 -7.98
CA THR A 90 3.17 -11.79 -8.87
C THR A 90 1.89 -11.36 -8.17
N LEU A 91 1.30 -10.25 -8.62
CA LEU A 91 0.01 -9.74 -8.16
C LEU A 91 -0.91 -9.62 -9.37
N SER A 92 -1.99 -10.39 -9.39
CA SER A 92 -2.99 -10.36 -10.46
C SER A 92 -3.60 -8.96 -10.60
N THR A 93 -3.94 -8.59 -11.82
CA THR A 93 -4.61 -7.33 -12.12
C THR A 93 -5.96 -7.27 -11.41
N HIS A 94 -6.21 -6.17 -10.72
CA HIS A 94 -7.44 -5.93 -9.95
C HIS A 94 -7.72 -4.43 -9.82
N ARG A 95 -8.86 -4.10 -9.25
CA ARG A 95 -9.19 -2.78 -8.69
C ARG A 95 -9.40 -2.95 -7.20
N ASP A 96 -9.11 -1.89 -6.47
CA ASP A 96 -9.30 -1.88 -5.03
C ASP A 96 -10.78 -1.71 -4.66
N ARG A 97 -11.10 -1.97 -3.41
CA ARG A 97 -12.41 -1.73 -2.79
C ARG A 97 -12.59 -0.27 -2.40
N ASP A 98 -13.81 0.13 -2.04
CA ASP A 98 -14.19 1.53 -1.77
C ASP A 98 -13.33 2.23 -0.72
N ALA A 99 -12.90 1.53 0.35
CA ALA A 99 -11.99 2.08 1.36
C ALA A 99 -10.58 2.43 0.84
N CYS A 100 -10.25 2.07 -0.40
CA CYS A 100 -8.99 2.35 -1.08
C CYS A 100 -9.20 3.28 -2.28
N GLU A 101 -10.11 4.27 -2.15
CA GLU A 101 -10.44 5.20 -3.24
C GLU A 101 -9.20 5.90 -3.78
N ILE A 102 -8.34 6.37 -2.88
CA ILE A 102 -6.99 6.87 -3.17
C ILE A 102 -6.01 5.96 -2.45
N SER A 103 -5.04 5.46 -3.17
CA SER A 103 -4.02 4.54 -2.66
C SER A 103 -2.62 5.07 -2.94
N LEU A 104 -1.70 4.82 -2.02
CA LEU A 104 -0.26 4.98 -2.22
C LEU A 104 0.41 3.64 -1.94
N THR A 105 1.20 3.13 -2.88
CA THR A 105 2.10 2.01 -2.65
C THR A 105 3.55 2.45 -2.79
N TYR A 106 4.40 2.05 -1.87
CA TYR A 106 5.84 2.32 -1.93
C TYR A 106 6.66 1.17 -1.36
N THR A 107 7.88 1.02 -1.91
CA THR A 107 8.82 -0.02 -1.51
C THR A 107 9.72 0.48 -0.40
N ILE A 108 9.84 -0.28 0.69
CA ILE A 108 10.72 0.03 1.84
C ILE A 108 11.88 -0.94 1.98
N SER A 109 11.81 -2.11 1.33
CA SER A 109 12.92 -3.08 1.28
C SER A 109 12.81 -3.95 0.03
N GLY A 110 13.96 -4.36 -0.50
CA GLY A 110 14.05 -5.28 -1.63
C GLY A 110 14.37 -4.61 -2.97
N PRO A 111 14.38 -5.40 -4.05
CA PRO A 111 14.68 -4.92 -5.39
C PRO A 111 13.57 -4.05 -5.98
N GLU A 112 13.90 -3.31 -7.04
CA GLU A 112 12.93 -2.63 -7.89
C GLU A 112 11.90 -3.63 -8.45
N TRP A 113 10.66 -3.21 -8.52
CA TRP A 113 9.59 -4.06 -9.02
C TRP A 113 8.52 -3.25 -9.77
N GLU A 114 8.22 -3.68 -10.98
CA GLU A 114 7.26 -3.04 -11.86
C GLU A 114 5.82 -3.23 -11.36
N ILE A 115 5.02 -2.18 -11.47
CA ILE A 115 3.57 -2.21 -11.28
C ILE A 115 2.89 -1.69 -12.54
N HIS A 116 1.90 -2.42 -13.04
CA HIS A 116 1.03 -1.99 -14.12
C HIS A 116 -0.06 -1.06 -13.58
N MET A 117 -0.29 0.05 -14.27
CA MET A 117 -1.31 1.06 -13.99
C MET A 117 -2.11 1.32 -15.26
N GLY A 118 -3.22 0.59 -15.45
CA GLY A 118 -3.91 0.54 -16.73
C GLY A 118 -3.01 -0.02 -17.83
N ASP A 119 -2.76 0.76 -18.88
CA ASP A 119 -1.87 0.39 -19.99
C ASP A 119 -0.39 0.78 -19.74
N ASP A 120 -0.14 1.56 -18.70
CA ASP A 120 1.21 2.01 -18.35
C ASP A 120 1.90 1.01 -17.41
N THR A 121 3.24 1.06 -17.38
CA THR A 121 4.08 0.34 -16.41
C THR A 121 4.99 1.31 -15.68
N VAL A 122 5.00 1.20 -14.37
CA VAL A 122 5.79 2.06 -13.48
C VAL A 122 6.71 1.19 -12.63
N THR A 123 7.98 1.56 -12.53
CA THR A 123 8.93 0.87 -11.63
C THR A 123 8.94 1.56 -10.27
N THR A 124 8.68 0.78 -9.21
CA THR A 124 8.80 1.24 -7.83
C THR A 124 10.10 0.72 -7.21
N LYS A 125 10.78 1.60 -6.48
CA LYS A 125 12.03 1.31 -5.74
C LYS A 125 11.99 1.97 -4.37
N ILE A 126 12.97 1.66 -3.52
CA ILE A 126 13.12 2.34 -2.24
C ILE A 126 13.26 3.85 -2.48
N GLY A 127 12.50 4.64 -1.74
CA GLY A 127 12.49 6.10 -1.81
C GLY A 127 11.47 6.71 -2.77
N ASN A 128 10.70 5.89 -3.52
CA ASN A 128 9.57 6.39 -4.29
C ASN A 128 8.32 5.54 -4.12
N GLY A 129 7.19 6.11 -4.52
CA GLY A 129 5.90 5.43 -4.52
C GLY A 129 5.05 5.88 -5.70
N VAL A 130 3.89 5.25 -5.83
CA VAL A 130 2.86 5.63 -6.79
C VAL A 130 1.54 5.86 -6.06
N ILE A 131 0.97 7.04 -6.28
CA ILE A 131 -0.39 7.42 -5.85
C ILE A 131 -1.33 7.07 -6.98
N TYR A 132 -2.48 6.45 -6.68
CA TYR A 132 -3.43 6.07 -7.72
C TYR A 132 -4.87 6.02 -7.20
N LYS A 133 -5.83 6.12 -8.13
CA LYS A 133 -7.26 5.95 -7.88
C LYS A 133 -7.57 4.46 -7.79
N GLY A 134 -7.48 3.89 -6.58
CA GLY A 134 -7.53 2.44 -6.37
C GLY A 134 -8.78 1.76 -6.90
N CYS A 135 -9.95 2.39 -6.70
CA CYS A 135 -11.23 1.86 -7.17
C CYS A 135 -11.43 1.94 -8.69
N GLU A 136 -10.73 2.86 -9.36
CA GLU A 136 -10.91 3.13 -10.79
C GLU A 136 -9.79 2.53 -11.63
N MET A 137 -8.55 2.58 -11.11
CA MET A 137 -7.35 2.13 -11.80
C MET A 137 -7.19 0.61 -11.71
N SER A 138 -7.18 -0.06 -12.86
CA SER A 138 -6.79 -1.47 -12.94
C SER A 138 -5.28 -1.56 -12.76
N HIS A 139 -4.82 -2.31 -11.76
CA HIS A 139 -3.40 -2.39 -11.44
C HIS A 139 -2.98 -3.79 -10.97
N GLY A 140 -1.67 -4.07 -11.07
CA GLY A 140 -1.12 -5.38 -10.69
C GLY A 140 0.39 -5.46 -10.94
N ARG A 141 1.00 -6.59 -10.58
CA ARG A 141 2.43 -6.86 -10.78
C ARG A 141 2.59 -8.19 -11.52
N LEU A 142 2.59 -8.11 -12.84
CA LEU A 142 2.56 -9.28 -13.73
C LEU A 142 3.95 -9.90 -13.89
N LYS A 143 5.02 -9.10 -13.73
CA LYS A 143 6.39 -9.60 -13.74
C LYS A 143 6.75 -10.15 -12.35
N PRO A 144 7.27 -11.39 -12.26
CA PRO A 144 7.71 -11.95 -10.99
C PRO A 144 8.76 -11.09 -10.30
N SER A 145 8.64 -10.94 -8.97
CA SER A 145 9.67 -10.24 -8.20
C SER A 145 11.01 -10.96 -8.26
N SER A 146 12.10 -10.22 -8.38
CA SER A 146 13.45 -10.79 -8.46
C SER A 146 14.04 -11.20 -7.09
N GLY A 147 13.40 -10.75 -6.00
CA GLY A 147 13.76 -11.03 -4.61
C GLY A 147 12.59 -10.84 -3.67
N GLU A 148 12.86 -10.91 -2.36
CA GLU A 148 11.88 -10.50 -1.35
C GLU A 148 11.69 -8.98 -1.41
N VAL A 149 10.44 -8.52 -1.30
CA VAL A 149 10.09 -7.10 -1.33
C VAL A 149 9.13 -6.79 -0.19
N ILE A 150 9.43 -5.75 0.59
CA ILE A 150 8.49 -5.24 1.59
C ILE A 150 7.94 -3.91 1.08
N GLN A 151 6.62 -3.82 1.04
CA GLN A 151 5.89 -2.65 0.59
C GLN A 151 4.89 -2.19 1.65
N VAL A 152 4.68 -0.88 1.68
CA VAL A 152 3.61 -0.25 2.44
C VAL A 152 2.54 0.21 1.47
N PHE A 153 1.30 0.00 1.86
CA PHE A 153 0.11 0.49 1.20
C PHE A 153 -0.66 1.37 2.17
N ASN A 154 -0.90 2.59 1.78
CA ASN A 154 -1.72 3.52 2.54
C ASN A 154 -2.97 3.86 1.72
N HIS A 155 -4.11 3.90 2.37
CA HIS A 155 -5.39 4.09 1.72
C HIS A 155 -6.17 5.24 2.34
N TRP A 156 -6.90 5.96 1.50
CA TRP A 156 -7.76 7.08 1.86
C TRP A 156 -9.06 7.03 1.06
N VAL A 157 -10.07 7.70 1.58
CA VAL A 157 -11.24 8.14 0.83
C VAL A 157 -11.21 9.65 0.68
N ILE A 158 -11.88 10.19 -0.34
CA ILE A 158 -12.08 11.63 -0.47
C ILE A 158 -13.06 12.07 0.62
N SER A 159 -12.67 13.03 1.47
CA SER A 159 -13.39 13.37 2.71
C SER A 159 -14.86 13.71 2.50
N ASP A 160 -15.16 14.46 1.44
CA ASP A 160 -16.53 14.84 1.08
C ASP A 160 -17.03 14.10 -0.19
N GLY A 161 -16.38 12.95 -0.53
CA GLY A 161 -16.68 12.16 -1.71
C GLY A 161 -17.79 11.12 -1.49
N ALA A 162 -18.19 10.47 -2.58
CA ALA A 162 -19.23 9.44 -2.56
C ALA A 162 -18.87 8.21 -1.71
N ARG A 163 -17.57 8.00 -1.43
CA ARG A 163 -17.05 6.88 -0.63
C ARG A 163 -16.61 7.28 0.78
N SER A 164 -16.93 8.49 1.25
CA SER A 164 -16.51 8.98 2.58
C SER A 164 -16.92 8.06 3.73
N ASN A 165 -18.06 7.38 3.65
CA ASN A 165 -18.53 6.42 4.66
C ASN A 165 -17.71 5.11 4.69
N SER A 166 -16.87 4.85 3.69
CA SER A 166 -16.03 3.64 3.62
C SER A 166 -14.77 3.73 4.50
N GLU A 167 -14.55 4.86 5.20
CA GLU A 167 -13.49 4.98 6.22
C GLU A 167 -13.64 3.94 7.34
N TYR A 168 -14.87 3.50 7.60
CA TYR A 168 -15.24 2.51 8.63
C TYR A 168 -15.44 1.10 8.06
N ASP A 169 -14.90 0.81 6.88
CA ASP A 169 -15.00 -0.54 6.29
C ASP A 169 -14.30 -1.60 7.17
N ASP A 170 -15.07 -2.17 8.10
CA ASP A 170 -14.66 -3.20 9.04
C ASP A 170 -14.41 -4.58 8.40
N SER A 171 -14.60 -4.72 7.09
CA SER A 171 -14.55 -6.04 6.45
C SER A 171 -13.20 -6.77 6.62
N LYS A 172 -12.13 -6.02 6.95
CA LYS A 172 -10.82 -6.58 7.31
C LYS A 172 -10.34 -6.25 8.73
N ASN A 173 -10.98 -5.31 9.43
CA ASN A 173 -10.59 -4.95 10.80
C ASN A 173 -10.90 -6.05 11.83
N LYS A 174 -11.84 -6.96 11.53
CA LYS A 174 -12.25 -8.02 12.46
C LYS A 174 -11.20 -9.11 12.69
N GLN A 175 -10.15 -9.19 11.88
CA GLN A 175 -9.18 -10.30 11.94
C GLN A 175 -7.88 -9.97 12.67
N TYR A 176 -7.58 -8.70 12.97
CA TYR A 176 -6.21 -8.28 13.33
C TYR A 176 -6.11 -7.29 14.50
N TYR A 177 -7.12 -7.15 15.34
CA TYR A 177 -6.89 -6.60 16.67
C TYR A 177 -6.13 -7.65 17.48
N ILE A 178 -4.83 -7.48 17.55
CA ILE A 178 -4.00 -8.19 18.52
C ILE A 178 -4.40 -7.60 19.89
N HIS A 179 -5.03 -8.42 20.71
CA HIS A 179 -5.30 -8.10 22.11
C HIS A 179 -4.03 -8.21 22.95
#